data_887bfd078666b60171d416efd9881833
#
_entry.id   887bfd078666b60171d416efd9881833
#
_cell.length_a   1.000
_cell.length_b   1.000
_cell.length_c   1.000
_cell.angle_alpha   90.00
_cell.angle_beta   90.00
_cell.angle_gamma   90.00
#
_symmetry.space_group_name_H-M   'P 1'
#
loop_
_entity.id
_entity.type
_entity.pdbx_description
1 polymer ?
#
loop_
_entity_poly.entity_id
_entity_poly.type
_entity_poly.pdbx_seq_one_letter_code
_entity_poly.pdbx_strand_id
1 'polypeptide(L)'
;MATRAVGHGYRVHLLQLMKGGTSTVEDVRGEYNAIAALPGFSYENSGHYGWHGFHDGTDDDEHAARAKGGLARARELVEACRDADLTTPFDADAPADAGVHMLVIDEILYAANRGLVDPDEVRELVESKPENLELVLTGGHERPEYVTGLADLVTEVGKEEHPIEAGQGARKGTEY
;
A
#
# COMPACT_ATOMS: atom_id res chain seq x y z
N MET A 1 -10.28 7.02 0.51
CA MET A 1 -11.15 5.93 0.02
C MET A 1 -11.35 4.89 1.12
N ALA A 2 -10.31 4.33 1.70
CA ALA A 2 -10.37 3.28 2.73
C ALA A 2 -11.36 3.57 3.89
N THR A 3 -11.24 4.73 4.56
CA THR A 3 -12.14 5.13 5.66
C THR A 3 -13.63 5.14 5.24
N ARG A 4 -13.91 5.53 3.99
CA ARG A 4 -15.29 5.51 3.46
C ARG A 4 -15.77 4.08 3.26
N ALA A 5 -14.94 3.19 2.73
CA ALA A 5 -15.26 1.79 2.53
C ALA A 5 -15.55 1.09 3.87
N VAL A 6 -14.68 1.27 4.86
CA VAL A 6 -14.88 0.76 6.22
C VAL A 6 -16.17 1.30 6.85
N GLY A 7 -16.46 2.61 6.66
CA GLY A 7 -17.69 3.22 7.14
C GLY A 7 -18.98 2.63 6.53
N HIS A 8 -18.89 1.95 5.40
CA HIS A 8 -19.96 1.16 4.79
C HIS A 8 -19.92 -0.33 5.18
N GLY A 9 -19.06 -0.71 6.11
CA GLY A 9 -18.92 -2.08 6.55
C GLY A 9 -18.10 -2.96 5.59
N TYR A 10 -17.29 -2.39 4.71
CA TYR A 10 -16.42 -3.13 3.80
C TYR A 10 -15.11 -3.51 4.50
N ARG A 11 -14.58 -4.67 4.18
CA ARG A 11 -13.22 -5.04 4.57
C ARG A 11 -12.22 -4.37 3.65
N VAL A 12 -11.22 -3.74 4.27
CA VAL A 12 -10.12 -3.04 3.58
C VAL A 12 -8.80 -3.60 4.07
N HIS A 13 -7.90 -3.88 3.15
CA HIS A 13 -6.53 -4.23 3.48
C HIS A 13 -5.55 -3.24 2.85
N LEU A 14 -4.58 -2.80 3.66
CA LEU A 14 -3.50 -1.93 3.24
C LEU A 14 -2.20 -2.75 3.22
N LEU A 15 -1.67 -3.00 2.04
CA LEU A 15 -0.34 -3.57 1.86
C LEU A 15 0.63 -2.43 1.53
N GLN A 16 1.58 -2.17 2.41
CA GLN A 16 2.56 -1.11 2.22
C GLN A 16 3.90 -1.68 1.78
N LEU A 17 4.33 -1.32 0.58
CA LEU A 17 5.69 -1.50 0.14
C LEU A 17 6.55 -0.35 0.66
N MET A 18 7.86 -0.51 0.66
CA MET A 18 8.83 0.53 1.00
C MET A 18 8.71 1.10 2.42
N LYS A 19 7.77 0.60 3.21
CA LYS A 19 7.56 0.96 4.62
C LYS A 19 7.58 -0.30 5.46
N GLY A 20 8.15 -0.23 6.64
CA GLY A 20 8.15 -1.35 7.56
C GLY A 20 9.11 -1.18 8.71
N GLY A 21 8.90 -1.99 9.73
CA GLY A 21 9.68 -1.95 10.95
C GLY A 21 9.51 -0.65 11.73
N THR A 22 9.76 -0.72 13.01
CA THR A 22 9.96 0.45 13.87
C THR A 22 11.20 0.19 14.70
N SER A 23 12.08 1.16 14.83
CA SER A 23 13.25 1.02 15.69
C SER A 23 12.87 1.07 17.17
N THR A 24 11.77 1.75 17.49
CA THR A 24 11.24 1.89 18.85
C THR A 24 9.71 1.95 18.84
N VAL A 25 9.10 1.77 20.03
CA VAL A 25 7.64 1.95 20.21
C VAL A 25 7.19 3.39 19.89
N GLU A 26 8.11 4.35 19.98
CA GLU A 26 7.82 5.76 19.70
C GLU A 26 7.74 6.06 18.20
N ASP A 27 8.29 5.19 17.37
CA ASP A 27 8.30 5.33 15.90
C ASP A 27 7.06 4.74 15.23
N VAL A 28 6.06 4.28 16.00
CA VAL A 28 4.80 3.78 15.45
C VAL A 28 4.07 4.91 14.74
N ARG A 29 3.82 4.73 13.46
CA ARG A 29 3.08 5.70 12.67
C ARG A 29 1.64 5.79 13.15
N GLY A 30 1.13 7.02 13.25
CA GLY A 30 -0.21 7.28 13.80
C GLY A 30 -1.32 6.55 13.03
N GLU A 31 -1.15 6.38 11.71
CA GLU A 31 -2.11 5.67 10.88
C GLU A 31 -2.29 4.20 11.28
N TYR A 32 -1.25 3.51 11.76
CA TYR A 32 -1.39 2.10 12.18
C TYR A 32 -2.28 1.97 13.42
N ASN A 33 -2.15 2.90 14.38
CA ASN A 33 -3.03 2.93 15.54
C ASN A 33 -4.48 3.23 15.16
N ALA A 34 -4.68 4.11 14.18
CA ALA A 34 -6.01 4.42 13.67
C ALA A 34 -6.62 3.22 12.92
N ILE A 35 -5.86 2.54 12.07
CA ILE A 35 -6.29 1.33 11.35
C ILE A 35 -6.67 0.23 12.34
N ALA A 36 -5.82 -0.02 13.35
CA ALA A 36 -6.09 -1.04 14.37
C ALA A 36 -7.37 -0.79 15.19
N ALA A 37 -7.87 0.44 15.23
CA ALA A 37 -9.11 0.80 15.91
C ALA A 37 -10.35 0.72 15.00
N LEU A 38 -10.18 0.48 13.70
CA LEU A 38 -11.28 0.44 12.72
C LEU A 38 -11.64 -1.02 12.39
N PRO A 39 -12.87 -1.50 12.74
CA PRO A 39 -13.30 -2.85 12.37
C PRO A 39 -13.26 -3.04 10.85
N GLY A 40 -12.75 -4.16 10.39
CA GLY A 40 -12.65 -4.48 8.96
C GLY A 40 -11.51 -3.77 8.23
N PHE A 41 -10.62 -3.07 8.94
CA PHE A 41 -9.42 -2.50 8.35
C PHE A 41 -8.17 -3.19 8.90
N SER A 42 -7.36 -3.78 8.03
CA SER A 42 -6.11 -4.44 8.37
C SER A 42 -4.95 -3.92 7.52
N TYR A 43 -3.71 -4.19 7.94
CA TYR A 43 -2.53 -3.79 7.17
C TYR A 43 -1.39 -4.81 7.29
N GLU A 44 -0.54 -4.83 6.29
CA GLU A 44 0.73 -5.55 6.24
C GLU A 44 1.82 -4.62 5.69
N ASN A 45 3.04 -4.76 6.19
CA ASN A 45 4.22 -4.04 5.71
C ASN A 45 5.22 -5.03 5.09
N SER A 46 5.68 -4.75 3.88
CA SER A 46 6.70 -5.54 3.19
C SER A 46 8.00 -4.79 2.95
N GLY A 47 8.14 -3.60 3.52
CA GLY A 47 9.36 -2.80 3.46
C GLY A 47 10.31 -3.01 4.63
N HIS A 48 11.30 -2.16 4.74
CA HIS A 48 12.25 -2.10 5.85
C HIS A 48 12.22 -0.71 6.51
N TYR A 49 12.56 -0.66 7.80
CA TYR A 49 12.77 0.62 8.49
C TYR A 49 13.91 1.39 7.83
N GLY A 50 13.74 2.71 7.69
CA GLY A 50 14.79 3.57 7.13
C GLY A 50 14.80 3.69 5.61
N TRP A 51 13.85 3.09 4.89
CA TRP A 51 13.73 3.35 3.47
C TRP A 51 13.38 4.82 3.20
N HIS A 52 14.35 5.63 2.92
CA HIS A 52 14.21 6.98 2.34
C HIS A 52 15.41 7.34 1.44
N GLY A 53 16.15 6.34 0.97
CA GLY A 53 17.36 6.55 0.18
C GLY A 53 18.55 7.09 1.01
N PHE A 54 18.43 7.08 2.32
CA PHE A 54 19.44 7.54 3.25
C PHE A 54 19.88 6.39 4.16
N HIS A 55 20.97 5.72 3.82
CA HIS A 55 21.91 5.01 4.69
C HIS A 55 21.30 4.27 5.92
N ASP A 56 20.33 3.39 5.67
CA ASP A 56 19.88 2.47 6.72
C ASP A 56 20.82 1.25 6.90
N GLY A 57 21.86 1.17 6.06
CA GLY A 57 22.80 0.06 6.04
C GLY A 57 22.32 -1.18 5.28
N THR A 58 21.12 -1.11 4.70
CA THR A 58 20.58 -2.15 3.82
C THR A 58 21.04 -1.91 2.39
N ASP A 59 21.35 -2.94 1.65
CA ASP A 59 21.71 -2.83 0.24
C ASP A 59 20.48 -2.80 -0.68
N ASP A 60 20.67 -2.37 -1.91
CA ASP A 60 19.60 -2.28 -2.90
C ASP A 60 18.99 -3.66 -3.23
N ASP A 61 19.77 -4.74 -3.08
CA ASP A 61 19.28 -6.12 -3.32
C ASP A 61 18.28 -6.55 -2.25
N GLU A 62 18.47 -6.17 -0.98
CA GLU A 62 17.50 -6.45 0.09
C GLU A 62 16.21 -5.66 -0.13
N HIS A 63 16.30 -4.39 -0.51
CA HIS A 63 15.12 -3.58 -0.85
C HIS A 63 14.35 -4.17 -2.03
N ALA A 64 15.05 -4.60 -3.07
CA ALA A 64 14.44 -5.26 -4.23
C ALA A 64 13.78 -6.59 -3.84
N ALA A 65 14.42 -7.41 -3.01
CA ALA A 65 13.84 -8.67 -2.52
C ALA A 65 12.55 -8.43 -1.73
N ARG A 66 12.51 -7.42 -0.86
CA ARG A 66 11.33 -7.04 -0.08
C ARG A 66 10.21 -6.50 -0.96
N ALA A 67 10.52 -5.65 -1.93
CA ALA A 67 9.54 -5.12 -2.88
C ALA A 67 8.92 -6.24 -3.73
N LYS A 68 9.72 -7.18 -4.23
CA LYS A 68 9.24 -8.38 -4.93
C LYS A 68 8.39 -9.28 -4.04
N GLY A 69 8.77 -9.46 -2.77
CA GLY A 69 7.95 -10.16 -1.78
C GLY A 69 6.59 -9.49 -1.58
N GLY A 70 6.55 -8.16 -1.51
CA GLY A 70 5.32 -7.39 -1.44
C GLY A 70 4.44 -7.54 -2.69
N LEU A 71 5.03 -7.55 -3.89
CA LEU A 71 4.29 -7.81 -5.13
C LEU A 71 3.74 -9.23 -5.17
N ALA A 72 4.51 -10.23 -4.73
CA ALA A 72 4.04 -11.62 -4.62
C ALA A 72 2.85 -11.70 -3.65
N ARG A 73 2.94 -11.04 -2.49
CA ARG A 73 1.84 -10.95 -1.52
C ARG A 73 0.61 -10.26 -2.09
N ALA A 74 0.79 -9.20 -2.87
CA ALA A 74 -0.31 -8.53 -3.56
C ALA A 74 -1.07 -9.47 -4.50
N ARG A 75 -0.36 -10.33 -5.24
CA ARG A 75 -0.96 -11.36 -6.12
C ARG A 75 -1.77 -12.37 -5.32
N GLU A 76 -1.26 -12.84 -4.19
CA GLU A 76 -1.99 -13.76 -3.31
C GLU A 76 -3.29 -13.14 -2.81
N LEU A 77 -3.24 -11.88 -2.37
CA LEU A 77 -4.42 -11.15 -1.88
C LEU A 77 -5.44 -10.90 -2.99
N VAL A 78 -5.01 -10.57 -4.21
CA VAL A 78 -5.90 -10.41 -5.37
C VAL A 78 -6.57 -11.75 -5.70
N GLU A 79 -5.82 -12.85 -5.70
CA GLU A 79 -6.37 -14.18 -5.96
C GLU A 79 -7.36 -14.61 -4.87
N ALA A 80 -7.07 -14.33 -3.60
CA ALA A 80 -7.98 -14.61 -2.48
C ALA A 80 -9.34 -13.89 -2.62
N CYS A 81 -9.40 -12.78 -3.34
CA CYS A 81 -10.64 -12.06 -3.59
C CYS A 81 -11.51 -12.67 -4.70
N ARG A 82 -10.95 -13.54 -5.55
CA ARG A 82 -11.62 -14.08 -6.72
C ARG A 82 -12.86 -14.90 -6.37
N ASP A 83 -12.71 -15.79 -5.39
CA ASP A 83 -13.76 -16.72 -4.95
C ASP A 83 -14.31 -16.34 -3.55
N ALA A 84 -13.94 -15.18 -3.03
CA ALA A 84 -14.34 -14.75 -1.70
C ALA A 84 -15.85 -14.46 -1.66
N ASP A 85 -16.52 -14.98 -0.65
CA ASP A 85 -17.86 -14.55 -0.30
C ASP A 85 -17.80 -13.23 0.47
N LEU A 86 -17.99 -12.13 -0.24
CA LEU A 86 -18.01 -10.77 0.30
C LEU A 86 -19.42 -10.25 0.57
N THR A 87 -20.41 -11.15 0.63
CA THR A 87 -21.78 -10.76 0.97
C THR A 87 -21.87 -10.28 2.42
N THR A 88 -22.76 -9.34 2.66
CA THR A 88 -23.01 -8.80 4.00
C THR A 88 -24.13 -9.60 4.72
N PRO A 89 -24.05 -9.80 6.03
CA PRO A 89 -22.98 -9.39 6.93
C PRO A 89 -21.74 -10.26 6.79
N PHE A 90 -20.57 -9.64 6.70
CA PHE A 90 -19.32 -10.35 6.66
C PHE A 90 -18.57 -10.23 8.00
N ASP A 91 -17.67 -11.16 8.26
CA ASP A 91 -16.82 -11.12 9.44
C ASP A 91 -15.73 -10.03 9.28
N ALA A 92 -15.86 -8.94 10.03
CA ALA A 92 -14.91 -7.84 10.00
C ALA A 92 -13.53 -8.23 10.55
N ASP A 93 -13.46 -9.28 11.35
CA ASP A 93 -12.21 -9.77 11.95
C ASP A 93 -11.54 -10.87 11.11
N ALA A 94 -12.17 -11.27 10.00
CA ALA A 94 -11.57 -12.25 9.11
C ALA A 94 -10.24 -11.73 8.52
N PRO A 95 -9.22 -12.61 8.36
CA PRO A 95 -7.94 -12.22 7.80
C PRO A 95 -8.07 -11.79 6.33
N ALA A 96 -7.10 -11.01 5.84
CA ALA A 96 -7.10 -10.54 4.45
C ALA A 96 -7.12 -11.67 3.42
N ASP A 97 -6.55 -12.84 3.76
CA ASP A 97 -6.57 -14.06 2.94
C ASP A 97 -7.98 -14.67 2.76
N ALA A 98 -8.97 -14.24 3.51
CA ALA A 98 -10.37 -14.57 3.27
C ALA A 98 -11.04 -13.67 2.22
N GLY A 99 -10.26 -12.81 1.56
CA GLY A 99 -10.69 -11.81 0.60
C GLY A 99 -11.11 -10.48 1.24
N VAL A 100 -11.00 -9.42 0.47
CA VAL A 100 -11.35 -8.04 0.89
C VAL A 100 -12.14 -7.33 -0.20
N HIS A 101 -12.92 -6.33 0.18
CA HIS A 101 -13.64 -5.50 -0.79
C HIS A 101 -12.73 -4.45 -1.45
N MET A 102 -11.72 -3.99 -0.70
CA MET A 102 -10.75 -3.00 -1.18
C MET A 102 -9.34 -3.39 -0.73
N LEU A 103 -8.44 -3.48 -1.70
CA LEU A 103 -7.00 -3.65 -1.49
C LEU A 103 -6.29 -2.37 -1.87
N VAL A 104 -5.59 -1.77 -0.92
CA VAL A 104 -4.72 -0.62 -1.16
C VAL A 104 -3.28 -1.10 -1.15
N ILE A 105 -2.56 -0.90 -2.25
CA ILE A 105 -1.13 -1.23 -2.36
C ILE A 105 -0.36 0.09 -2.39
N ASP A 106 0.16 0.46 -1.24
CA ASP A 106 0.85 1.72 -1.04
C ASP A 106 2.32 1.62 -1.48
N GLU A 107 2.79 2.65 -2.19
CA GLU A 107 4.15 2.77 -2.73
C GLU A 107 4.55 1.73 -3.80
N ILE A 108 3.65 0.94 -4.36
CA ILE A 108 4.00 0.00 -5.43
C ILE A 108 4.45 0.72 -6.71
N LEU A 109 3.83 1.86 -7.04
CA LEU A 109 4.21 2.65 -8.20
C LEU A 109 5.60 3.30 -7.99
N TYR A 110 5.92 3.68 -6.75
CA TYR A 110 7.25 4.14 -6.40
C TYR A 110 8.30 3.02 -6.51
N ALA A 111 7.99 1.83 -6.01
CA ALA A 111 8.87 0.66 -6.14
C ALA A 111 9.17 0.35 -7.62
N ALA A 112 8.17 0.46 -8.51
CA ALA A 112 8.35 0.30 -9.94
C ALA A 112 9.20 1.43 -10.55
N ASN A 113 8.95 2.69 -10.19
CA ASN A 113 9.80 3.82 -10.64
C ASN A 113 11.27 3.68 -10.22
N ARG A 114 11.52 3.01 -9.10
CA ARG A 114 12.88 2.72 -8.60
C ARG A 114 13.50 1.47 -9.22
N GLY A 115 12.78 0.73 -10.07
CA GLY A 115 13.25 -0.51 -10.69
C GLY A 115 13.33 -1.69 -9.71
N LEU A 116 12.67 -1.62 -8.54
CA LEU A 116 12.67 -2.68 -7.53
C LEU A 116 11.66 -3.79 -7.86
N VAL A 117 10.63 -3.44 -8.63
CA VAL A 117 9.67 -4.36 -9.26
C VAL A 117 9.52 -3.99 -10.73
N ASP A 118 9.20 -4.98 -11.56
CA ASP A 118 8.98 -4.75 -12.99
C ASP A 118 7.63 -4.06 -13.21
N PRO A 119 7.56 -2.94 -13.95
CA PRO A 119 6.30 -2.31 -14.34
C PRO A 119 5.31 -3.25 -15.04
N ASP A 120 5.80 -4.18 -15.87
CA ASP A 120 4.94 -5.16 -16.53
C ASP A 120 4.28 -6.13 -15.53
N GLU A 121 4.99 -6.50 -14.47
CA GLU A 121 4.43 -7.32 -13.39
C GLU A 121 3.34 -6.57 -12.59
N VAL A 122 3.49 -5.26 -12.40
CA VAL A 122 2.45 -4.42 -11.77
C VAL A 122 1.23 -4.31 -12.70
N ARG A 123 1.45 -4.15 -13.99
CA ARG A 123 0.38 -4.14 -14.98
C ARG A 123 -0.39 -5.45 -14.99
N GLU A 124 0.30 -6.60 -15.02
CA GLU A 124 -0.32 -7.92 -14.94
C GLU A 124 -1.16 -8.11 -13.67
N LEU A 125 -0.69 -7.60 -12.53
CA LEU A 125 -1.47 -7.59 -11.28
C LEU A 125 -2.80 -6.85 -11.45
N VAL A 126 -2.77 -5.65 -12.05
CA VAL A 126 -3.99 -4.86 -12.32
C VAL A 126 -4.93 -5.58 -13.26
N GLU A 127 -4.42 -6.14 -14.35
CA GLU A 127 -5.22 -6.90 -15.33
C GLU A 127 -5.84 -8.19 -14.74
N SER A 128 -5.21 -8.77 -13.72
CA SER A 128 -5.71 -9.98 -13.04
C SER A 128 -6.80 -9.73 -12.00
N LYS A 129 -7.06 -8.47 -11.65
CA LYS A 129 -8.03 -8.06 -10.63
C LYS A 129 -9.42 -8.62 -10.91
N PRO A 130 -10.08 -9.31 -9.94
CA PRO A 130 -11.48 -9.70 -10.10
C PRO A 130 -12.42 -8.49 -10.02
N GLU A 131 -13.61 -8.60 -10.62
CA GLU A 131 -14.59 -7.50 -10.69
C GLU A 131 -15.07 -7.01 -9.31
N ASN A 132 -15.15 -7.91 -8.34
CA ASN A 132 -15.62 -7.63 -6.97
C ASN A 132 -14.57 -6.94 -6.08
N LEU A 133 -13.37 -6.67 -6.58
CA LEU A 133 -12.29 -6.03 -5.84
C LEU A 133 -12.09 -4.58 -6.29
N GLU A 134 -12.14 -3.64 -5.35
CA GLU A 134 -11.60 -2.29 -5.54
C GLU A 134 -10.09 -2.32 -5.30
N LEU A 135 -9.29 -2.06 -6.34
CA LEU A 135 -7.83 -2.03 -6.25
C LEU A 135 -7.34 -0.59 -6.31
N VAL A 136 -6.57 -0.17 -5.31
CA VAL A 136 -5.99 1.17 -5.22
C VAL A 136 -4.47 1.05 -5.19
N LEU A 137 -3.80 1.67 -6.14
CA LEU A 137 -2.34 1.76 -6.20
C LEU A 137 -1.90 3.18 -5.89
N THR A 138 -0.85 3.33 -5.09
CA THR A 138 -0.28 4.65 -4.80
C THR A 138 1.23 4.68 -5.02
N GLY A 139 1.80 5.88 -4.94
CA GLY A 139 3.22 6.14 -5.06
C GLY A 139 3.61 6.75 -6.40
N GLY A 140 4.91 6.86 -6.59
CA GLY A 140 5.48 7.36 -7.83
C GLY A 140 5.84 8.84 -7.81
N HIS A 141 7.05 9.15 -8.34
CA HIS A 141 7.48 10.50 -8.67
C HIS A 141 7.29 10.79 -10.16
N GLU A 142 7.02 9.74 -10.92
CA GLU A 142 6.76 9.80 -12.36
C GLU A 142 5.39 9.18 -12.64
N ARG A 143 4.71 9.70 -13.65
CA ARG A 143 3.41 9.18 -14.06
C ARG A 143 3.56 7.72 -14.54
N PRO A 144 2.80 6.76 -13.97
CA PRO A 144 2.92 5.35 -14.31
C PRO A 144 2.09 5.01 -15.56
N GLU A 145 2.56 5.40 -16.74
CA GLU A 145 1.85 5.24 -18.02
C GLU A 145 1.45 3.79 -18.30
N TYR A 146 2.21 2.83 -17.77
CA TYR A 146 1.96 1.39 -17.94
C TYR A 146 0.66 0.90 -17.29
N VAL A 147 0.07 1.66 -16.34
CA VAL A 147 -1.21 1.30 -15.69
C VAL A 147 -2.28 2.38 -15.79
N THR A 148 -1.94 3.63 -16.13
CA THR A 148 -2.94 4.72 -16.18
C THR A 148 -4.04 4.48 -17.19
N GLY A 149 -3.75 3.76 -18.28
CA GLY A 149 -4.75 3.38 -19.29
C GLY A 149 -5.71 2.26 -18.86
N LEU A 150 -5.43 1.58 -17.74
CA LEU A 150 -6.25 0.51 -17.16
C LEU A 150 -7.09 1.00 -15.99
N ALA A 151 -6.78 2.18 -15.46
CA ALA A 151 -7.42 2.72 -14.26
C ALA A 151 -8.71 3.46 -14.59
N ASP A 152 -9.77 3.21 -13.80
CA ASP A 152 -11.04 3.94 -13.87
C ASP A 152 -10.92 5.36 -13.28
N LEU A 153 -9.99 5.55 -12.33
CA LEU A 153 -9.73 6.84 -11.69
C LEU A 153 -8.23 7.05 -11.51
N VAL A 154 -7.72 8.14 -12.05
CA VAL A 154 -6.33 8.58 -11.85
C VAL A 154 -6.34 9.94 -11.16
N THR A 155 -5.59 10.04 -10.06
CA THR A 155 -5.39 11.31 -9.34
C THR A 155 -3.90 11.58 -9.25
N GLU A 156 -3.48 12.76 -9.68
CA GLU A 156 -2.12 13.26 -9.53
C GLU A 156 -2.10 14.33 -8.44
N VAL A 157 -1.18 14.17 -7.47
CA VAL A 157 -0.99 15.12 -6.37
C VAL A 157 0.38 15.77 -6.53
N GLY A 158 0.39 17.05 -6.85
CA GLY A 158 1.59 17.85 -6.99
C GLY A 158 2.05 18.46 -5.68
N LYS A 159 3.36 18.51 -5.46
CA LYS A 159 3.97 19.26 -4.37
C LYS A 159 4.15 20.72 -4.79
N GLU A 160 3.46 21.65 -4.15
CA GLU A 160 3.66 23.09 -4.32
C GLU A 160 4.79 23.60 -3.41
N GLU A 161 4.70 23.31 -2.11
CA GLU A 161 5.70 23.64 -1.10
C GLU A 161 5.84 22.48 -0.12
N HIS A 162 7.03 22.31 0.44
CA HIS A 162 7.26 21.28 1.46
C HIS A 162 8.17 21.78 2.60
N PRO A 163 7.81 21.55 3.88
CA PRO A 163 8.58 22.02 5.03
C PRO A 163 10.04 21.58 5.03
N ILE A 164 10.35 20.41 4.44
CA ILE A 164 11.72 19.89 4.36
C ILE A 164 12.64 20.82 3.55
N GLU A 165 12.10 21.56 2.60
CA GLU A 165 12.86 22.53 1.78
C GLU A 165 13.30 23.75 2.61
N ALA A 166 12.56 24.03 3.69
CA ALA A 166 12.90 25.00 4.70
C ALA A 166 13.71 24.42 5.88
N GLY A 167 14.18 23.17 5.75
CA GLY A 167 14.97 22.49 6.79
C GLY A 167 14.15 21.94 7.96
N GLN A 168 12.83 21.92 7.86
CA GLN A 168 11.96 21.35 8.89
C GLN A 168 11.83 19.83 8.71
N GLY A 169 12.21 19.06 9.72
CA GLY A 169 12.03 17.60 9.75
C GLY A 169 10.57 17.19 9.93
N ALA A 170 10.31 15.88 9.77
CA ALA A 170 9.00 15.29 9.96
C ALA A 170 8.44 15.51 11.37
N ARG A 171 7.15 15.81 11.47
CA ARG A 171 6.45 16.16 12.72
C ARG A 171 5.45 15.07 13.09
N LYS A 172 5.42 14.74 14.38
CA LYS A 172 4.45 13.78 14.93
C LYS A 172 3.02 14.30 14.76
N GLY A 173 2.16 13.42 14.27
CA GLY A 173 0.75 13.74 14.02
C GLY A 173 0.50 14.53 12.74
N THR A 174 1.53 14.79 11.93
CA THR A 174 1.43 15.44 10.62
C THR A 174 2.06 14.58 9.53
N GLU A 175 3.34 14.28 9.65
CA GLU A 175 4.06 13.42 8.70
C GLU A 175 4.24 11.98 9.21
N TYR A 176 4.04 11.71 10.51
CA TYR A 176 4.06 10.36 11.10
C TYR A 176 3.19 10.23 12.34
#